data_f7032f157dfb61096af821ae4057bfd6
#
_entry.id   f7032f157dfb61096af821ae4057bfd6
#
_cell.length_a   1.000
_cell.length_b   1.000
_cell.length_c   1.000
_cell.angle_alpha   90.00
_cell.angle_beta   90.00
_cell.angle_gamma   90.00
#
_symmetry.space_group_name_H-M   'P 1'
#
loop_
_entity.id
_entity.type
_entity.pdbx_description
1 polymer ?
#
loop_
_entity_poly.entity_id
_entity_poly.type
_entity_poly.pdbx_seq_one_letter_code
_entity_poly.pdbx_strand_id
1 'polypeptide(L)'
;MNCSGFQCDFSTVKTISTSLAALGRRTSVGHRWELAERCFCSERHVRTLLRQAQEAGWLTWEAQSGRGKRGKLQFLVTPESLRNTMMEQALEKGQQLNVLELAQLAPGELRTMLQPFMGGQWQNDTPTLRIPYYRPLDPLHPGFLPGRAEQHLAGQIFSGLTRFDNASQRPCGDLAHHWDISADGMRWDFYIRSTLHWHNGDTVKTAQLHTRLLMLLDLPALNKLFISVKRIEVTHPQCLTFILHRPDYWLAHRLASYCSHLAHPHQPLSGTGPFRLTLFTPELVRLESHDNYHLCHPLLKAIEYWITPQLFDQDLGTSCRHPVQIAIGNPEELASLSQVSSGISLGFAT
;
A
#
# COMPACT_ATOMS: atom_id res chain seq x y z
N MET A 1 -3.51 26.64 23.47
CA MET A 1 -3.24 27.86 22.68
C MET A 1 -3.33 27.49 21.23
N ASN A 2 -4.35 27.99 20.53
CA ASN A 2 -4.68 27.67 19.15
C ASN A 2 -3.62 28.21 18.20
N CYS A 3 -2.83 27.35 17.56
CA CYS A 3 -2.04 27.70 16.38
C CYS A 3 -2.91 27.55 15.12
N SER A 4 -3.87 28.42 14.96
CA SER A 4 -4.57 28.61 13.70
C SER A 4 -3.74 29.53 12.81
N GLY A 5 -3.23 29.02 11.68
CA GLY A 5 -2.92 29.88 10.54
C GLY A 5 -1.53 29.83 9.92
N PHE A 6 -0.68 28.84 10.16
CA PHE A 6 0.55 28.69 9.36
C PHE A 6 0.56 27.33 8.64
N GLN A 7 0.02 27.33 7.45
CA GLN A 7 0.39 26.34 6.44
C GLN A 7 1.82 26.69 6.01
N CYS A 8 2.84 26.17 6.75
CA CYS A 8 4.22 26.21 6.27
C CYS A 8 4.23 25.37 4.98
N ASP A 9 4.44 26.05 3.86
CA ASP A 9 4.49 25.39 2.57
C ASP A 9 5.61 24.35 2.61
N PHE A 10 5.30 23.13 2.22
CA PHE A 10 6.22 21.99 2.13
C PHE A 10 7.52 22.35 1.41
N SER A 11 7.44 23.21 0.38
CA SER A 11 8.59 23.73 -0.36
C SER A 11 9.55 24.55 0.52
N THR A 12 9.02 25.32 1.46
CA THR A 12 9.81 26.13 2.40
C THR A 12 10.63 25.26 3.34
N VAL A 13 10.01 24.20 3.86
CA VAL A 13 10.68 23.27 4.77
C VAL A 13 11.70 22.43 4.03
N LYS A 14 11.39 21.99 2.82
CA LYS A 14 12.32 21.28 1.93
C LYS A 14 13.59 22.13 1.74
N THR A 15 13.46 23.40 1.40
CA THR A 15 14.58 24.31 1.20
C THR A 15 15.37 24.54 2.51
N ILE A 16 14.68 24.73 3.63
CA ILE A 16 15.31 24.94 4.94
C ILE A 16 16.02 23.65 5.41
N SER A 17 15.40 22.50 5.32
CA SER A 17 16.00 21.23 5.79
C SER A 17 17.25 20.85 4.97
N THR A 18 17.22 21.03 3.65
CA THR A 18 18.36 20.78 2.78
C THR A 18 19.53 21.73 3.09
N SER A 19 19.22 23.00 3.33
CA SER A 19 20.20 24.03 3.68
C SER A 19 20.75 23.85 5.09
N LEU A 20 19.94 23.32 6.03
CA LEU A 20 20.31 23.05 7.41
C LEU A 20 21.23 21.83 7.53
N ALA A 21 20.98 20.78 6.75
CA ALA A 21 21.82 19.60 6.67
C ALA A 21 23.25 19.96 6.23
N ALA A 22 23.39 20.97 5.32
CA ALA A 22 24.69 21.46 4.85
C ALA A 22 25.46 22.27 5.91
N LEU A 23 24.80 22.75 6.98
CA LEU A 23 25.43 23.60 7.99
C LEU A 23 26.03 22.83 9.18
N GLY A 24 25.65 21.55 9.41
CA GLY A 24 26.29 20.62 10.36
C GLY A 24 26.55 21.08 11.81
N ARG A 25 26.20 22.34 12.18
CA ARG A 25 26.47 22.96 13.48
C ARG A 25 25.25 23.67 14.04
N ARG A 26 25.00 23.55 15.34
CA ARG A 26 23.90 24.23 16.02
C ARG A 26 23.95 25.76 15.96
N THR A 27 25.12 26.34 15.64
CA THR A 27 25.32 27.77 15.55
C THR A 27 26.28 28.09 14.39
N SER A 28 25.92 29.02 13.52
CA SER A 28 26.79 29.52 12.47
C SER A 28 26.79 31.05 12.43
N VAL A 29 27.93 31.63 12.06
CA VAL A 29 28.07 33.06 11.85
C VAL A 29 28.36 33.27 10.38
N GLY A 30 27.51 34.06 9.68
CA GLY A 30 27.66 34.25 8.24
C GLY A 30 26.85 35.42 7.71
N HIS A 31 27.06 35.70 6.45
CA HIS A 31 26.30 36.73 5.73
C HIS A 31 25.07 36.13 5.05
N ARG A 32 24.02 36.95 4.84
CA ARG A 32 22.81 36.48 4.14
C ARG A 32 23.09 36.00 2.72
N TRP A 33 24.06 36.61 2.04
CA TRP A 33 24.44 36.17 0.68
C TRP A 33 25.10 34.79 0.69
N GLU A 34 25.85 34.42 1.73
CA GLU A 34 26.41 33.06 1.89
C GLU A 34 25.30 32.01 2.06
N LEU A 35 24.24 32.38 2.80
CA LEU A 35 23.06 31.53 2.93
C LEU A 35 22.29 31.45 1.61
N ALA A 36 22.19 32.57 0.86
CA ALA A 36 21.51 32.62 -0.42
C ALA A 36 22.19 31.72 -1.44
N GLU A 37 23.54 31.78 -1.49
CA GLU A 37 24.35 30.92 -2.36
C GLU A 37 24.17 29.45 -2.03
N ARG A 38 24.23 29.09 -0.75
CA ARG A 38 24.04 27.69 -0.29
C ARG A 38 22.62 27.16 -0.49
N CYS A 39 21.62 28.04 -0.38
CA CYS A 39 20.20 27.70 -0.61
C CYS A 39 19.79 27.80 -2.08
N PHE A 40 20.71 28.16 -2.98
CA PHE A 40 20.43 28.39 -4.40
C PHE A 40 19.27 29.34 -4.64
N CYS A 41 19.16 30.42 -3.84
CA CYS A 41 18.06 31.37 -3.92
C CYS A 41 18.53 32.82 -3.68
N SER A 42 17.63 33.80 -3.88
CA SER A 42 17.97 35.21 -3.67
C SER A 42 18.05 35.57 -2.19
N GLU A 43 18.86 36.60 -1.82
CA GLU A 43 18.92 37.11 -0.45
C GLU A 43 17.57 37.59 0.07
N ARG A 44 16.70 38.10 -0.82
CA ARG A 44 15.32 38.48 -0.49
C ARG A 44 14.52 37.27 -0.02
N HIS A 45 14.67 36.14 -0.71
CA HIS A 45 13.99 34.90 -0.36
C HIS A 45 14.54 34.32 0.95
N VAL A 46 15.86 34.32 1.16
CA VAL A 46 16.49 33.92 2.44
C VAL A 46 15.92 34.74 3.60
N ARG A 47 15.72 36.05 3.44
CA ARG A 47 15.12 36.89 4.49
C ARG A 47 13.71 36.41 4.84
N THR A 48 12.92 36.05 3.85
CA THR A 48 11.56 35.51 4.07
C THR A 48 11.62 34.17 4.79
N LEU A 49 12.49 33.25 4.34
CA LEU A 49 12.68 31.94 4.96
C LEU A 49 13.13 32.04 6.43
N LEU A 50 14.12 32.91 6.72
CA LEU A 50 14.60 33.12 8.08
C LEU A 50 13.49 33.68 8.99
N ARG A 51 12.68 34.60 8.49
CA ARG A 51 11.55 35.16 9.25
C ARG A 51 10.52 34.06 9.55
N GLN A 52 10.11 33.28 8.56
CA GLN A 52 9.15 32.18 8.74
C GLN A 52 9.66 31.14 9.72
N ALA A 53 10.93 30.76 9.63
CA ALA A 53 11.54 29.81 10.53
C ALA A 53 11.68 30.35 11.98
N GLN A 54 11.90 31.66 12.15
CA GLN A 54 11.87 32.30 13.48
C GLN A 54 10.46 32.35 14.05
N GLU A 55 9.46 32.73 13.26
CA GLU A 55 8.04 32.73 13.64
C GLU A 55 7.55 31.33 14.03
N ALA A 56 8.07 30.29 13.36
CA ALA A 56 7.82 28.90 13.69
C ALA A 56 8.62 28.36 14.89
N GLY A 57 9.55 29.16 15.45
CA GLY A 57 10.37 28.75 16.60
C GLY A 57 11.48 27.75 16.27
N TRP A 58 11.89 27.61 15.01
CA TRP A 58 12.90 26.61 14.60
C TRP A 58 14.33 27.12 14.73
N LEU A 59 14.52 28.42 14.58
CA LEU A 59 15.81 29.08 14.67
C LEU A 59 15.70 30.52 15.17
N THR A 60 16.83 31.11 15.55
CA THR A 60 16.97 32.55 15.76
C THR A 60 18.01 33.11 14.81
N TRP A 61 17.73 34.28 14.26
CA TRP A 61 18.65 35.04 13.43
C TRP A 61 18.89 36.41 14.06
N GLU A 62 20.09 36.66 14.56
CA GLU A 62 20.52 37.94 15.10
C GLU A 62 21.36 38.68 14.06
N ALA A 63 20.78 39.72 13.45
CA ALA A 63 21.51 40.57 12.53
C ALA A 63 22.34 41.57 13.33
N GLN A 64 23.65 41.63 13.10
CA GLN A 64 24.46 42.73 13.65
C GLN A 64 24.35 43.98 12.76
N SER A 65 24.15 45.12 13.41
CA SER A 65 24.10 46.43 12.71
C SER A 65 25.50 46.85 12.27
N GLY A 66 25.63 47.22 10.98
CA GLY A 66 26.88 47.71 10.37
C GLY A 66 27.18 47.07 9.02
N ARG A 67 27.78 47.86 8.09
CA ARG A 67 28.14 47.41 6.76
C ARG A 67 29.21 46.30 6.87
N GLY A 68 28.92 45.10 6.33
CA GLY A 68 29.83 43.96 6.34
C GLY A 68 29.86 43.12 7.62
N LYS A 69 28.95 43.33 8.58
CA LYS A 69 28.88 42.48 9.79
C LYS A 69 28.11 41.22 9.54
N ARG A 70 28.60 40.12 10.12
CA ARG A 70 28.00 38.76 10.03
C ARG A 70 26.85 38.62 11.03
N GLY A 71 25.72 38.06 10.61
CA GLY A 71 24.65 37.67 11.50
C GLY A 71 24.96 36.33 12.19
N LYS A 72 24.34 36.09 13.35
CA LYS A 72 24.42 34.84 14.09
C LYS A 72 23.14 34.05 13.86
N LEU A 73 23.25 32.85 13.30
CA LEU A 73 22.19 31.90 13.13
C LEU A 73 22.32 30.82 14.21
N GLN A 74 21.26 30.60 14.96
CA GLN A 74 21.20 29.54 15.96
C GLN A 74 19.96 28.69 15.75
N PHE A 75 20.14 27.38 15.61
CA PHE A 75 19.04 26.44 15.51
C PHE A 75 18.55 26.08 16.91
N LEU A 76 17.23 26.22 17.12
CA LEU A 76 16.53 25.83 18.35
C LEU A 76 16.10 24.36 18.30
N VAL A 77 15.78 23.88 17.11
CA VAL A 77 15.47 22.47 16.80
C VAL A 77 16.48 21.91 15.81
N THR A 78 16.80 20.62 15.91
CA THR A 78 17.65 19.97 14.92
C THR A 78 16.87 19.76 13.63
N PRO A 79 17.53 19.77 12.46
CA PRO A 79 16.88 19.46 11.18
C PRO A 79 16.17 18.10 11.17
N GLU A 80 16.75 17.14 11.88
CA GLU A 80 16.22 15.78 12.05
C GLU A 80 14.91 15.80 12.87
N SER A 81 14.92 16.44 14.04
CA SER A 81 13.73 16.58 14.88
C SER A 81 12.60 17.29 14.15
N LEU A 82 12.91 18.38 13.43
CA LEU A 82 11.94 19.11 12.63
C LEU A 82 11.33 18.23 11.55
N ARG A 83 12.17 17.47 10.84
CA ARG A 83 11.73 16.56 9.78
C ARG A 83 10.81 15.47 10.34
N ASN A 84 11.17 14.84 11.46
CA ASN A 84 10.35 13.82 12.11
C ASN A 84 8.97 14.37 12.50
N THR A 85 8.92 15.54 13.14
CA THR A 85 7.65 16.21 13.49
C THR A 85 6.79 16.47 12.27
N MET A 86 7.40 16.87 11.16
CA MET A 86 6.65 17.11 9.92
C MET A 86 6.17 15.82 9.25
N MET A 87 6.96 14.75 9.33
CA MET A 87 6.53 13.43 8.87
C MET A 87 5.33 12.95 9.67
N GLU A 88 5.35 13.09 10.99
CA GLU A 88 4.21 12.78 11.86
C GLU A 88 2.96 13.59 11.47
N GLN A 89 3.08 14.90 11.35
CA GLN A 89 1.97 15.78 10.95
C GLN A 89 1.44 15.46 9.54
N ALA A 90 2.31 15.09 8.61
CA ALA A 90 1.90 14.68 7.27
C ALA A 90 1.12 13.36 7.30
N LEU A 91 1.53 12.41 8.14
CA LEU A 91 0.80 11.15 8.34
C LEU A 91 -0.57 11.36 8.96
N GLU A 92 -0.66 12.20 9.99
CA GLU A 92 -1.92 12.57 10.63
C GLU A 92 -2.92 13.21 9.65
N LYS A 93 -2.41 13.98 8.69
CA LYS A 93 -3.21 14.61 7.62
C LYS A 93 -3.47 13.70 6.42
N GLY A 94 -3.01 12.45 6.44
CA GLY A 94 -3.13 11.53 5.31
C GLY A 94 -2.27 11.91 4.09
N GLN A 95 -1.16 12.60 4.30
CA GLN A 95 -0.24 13.09 3.26
C GLN A 95 1.01 12.20 3.15
N GLN A 96 0.82 10.92 2.91
CA GLN A 96 1.91 9.91 2.91
C GLN A 96 3.00 10.19 1.87
N LEU A 97 2.65 10.74 0.70
CA LEU A 97 3.64 11.08 -0.33
C LEU A 97 4.62 12.17 0.16
N ASN A 98 4.14 13.13 0.96
CA ASN A 98 4.99 14.16 1.55
C ASN A 98 6.01 13.54 2.54
N VAL A 99 5.63 12.47 3.25
CA VAL A 99 6.56 11.74 4.14
C VAL A 99 7.67 11.09 3.33
N LEU A 100 7.32 10.42 2.22
CA LEU A 100 8.32 9.81 1.33
C LEU A 100 9.29 10.85 0.76
N GLU A 101 8.79 12.02 0.34
CA GLU A 101 9.64 13.11 -0.14
C GLU A 101 10.56 13.66 0.96
N LEU A 102 10.05 13.87 2.19
CA LEU A 102 10.87 14.31 3.34
C LEU A 102 11.95 13.30 3.68
N ALA A 103 11.62 12.01 3.63
CA ALA A 103 12.54 10.94 3.89
C ALA A 103 13.67 10.86 2.85
N GLN A 104 13.40 11.12 1.58
CA GLN A 104 14.39 11.12 0.50
C GLN A 104 15.43 12.23 0.60
N LEU A 105 15.16 13.28 1.39
CA LEU A 105 16.10 14.39 1.61
C LEU A 105 17.32 14.02 2.48
N ALA A 106 17.33 12.85 3.10
CA ALA A 106 18.43 12.37 3.95
C ALA A 106 18.90 10.99 3.48
N PRO A 107 19.59 10.90 2.32
CA PRO A 107 20.16 9.64 1.86
C PRO A 107 21.15 9.11 2.90
N GLY A 108 21.07 7.80 3.22
CA GLY A 108 21.87 7.13 4.24
C GLY A 108 21.20 6.97 5.60
N GLU A 109 20.25 7.82 5.97
CA GLU A 109 19.47 7.71 7.20
C GLU A 109 18.00 7.29 6.97
N LEU A 110 17.63 7.09 5.71
CA LEU A 110 16.27 6.78 5.28
C LEU A 110 15.64 5.63 6.08
N ARG A 111 16.41 4.57 6.32
CA ARG A 111 15.95 3.39 7.07
C ARG A 111 15.60 3.76 8.50
N THR A 112 16.49 4.43 9.20
CA THR A 112 16.29 4.85 10.60
C THR A 112 15.12 5.82 10.72
N MET A 113 14.95 6.72 9.74
CA MET A 113 13.87 7.70 9.72
C MET A 113 12.50 7.08 9.44
N LEU A 114 12.40 6.12 8.52
CA LEU A 114 11.12 5.49 8.18
C LEU A 114 10.74 4.36 9.14
N GLN A 115 11.71 3.74 9.84
CA GLN A 115 11.47 2.60 10.73
C GLN A 115 10.34 2.84 11.75
N PRO A 116 10.21 3.99 12.43
CA PRO A 116 9.15 4.24 13.40
C PRO A 116 7.74 4.25 12.77
N PHE A 117 7.66 4.52 11.47
CA PHE A 117 6.39 4.64 10.74
C PHE A 117 5.98 3.35 10.02
N MET A 118 6.87 2.36 9.92
CA MET A 118 6.61 1.09 9.25
C MET A 118 5.95 0.06 10.18
N GLY A 119 5.35 -0.96 9.57
CA GLY A 119 4.65 -2.01 10.30
C GLY A 119 3.25 -1.64 10.71
N GLY A 120 2.72 -2.32 11.73
CA GLY A 120 1.38 -2.06 12.25
C GLY A 120 1.35 -0.80 13.12
N GLN A 121 0.50 0.14 12.76
CA GLN A 121 0.24 1.40 13.49
C GLN A 121 -1.13 1.32 14.14
N TRP A 122 -1.17 1.08 15.45
CA TRP A 122 -2.40 0.80 16.21
C TRP A 122 -2.84 1.96 17.13
N GLN A 123 -2.07 3.06 17.16
CA GLN A 123 -2.24 4.13 18.13
C GLN A 123 -3.40 5.07 17.83
N ASN A 124 -3.96 5.03 16.63
CA ASN A 124 -5.09 5.87 16.21
C ASN A 124 -6.30 4.97 15.90
N ASP A 125 -7.50 5.56 15.86
CA ASP A 125 -8.76 4.86 15.50
C ASP A 125 -8.76 4.23 14.10
N THR A 126 -7.66 4.37 13.37
CA THR A 126 -7.45 3.83 12.02
C THR A 126 -6.25 2.88 11.98
N PRO A 127 -6.38 1.63 12.46
CA PRO A 127 -5.31 0.64 12.40
C PRO A 127 -4.79 0.50 10.97
N THR A 128 -3.54 0.88 10.77
CA THR A 128 -2.89 0.90 9.44
C THR A 128 -1.65 0.02 9.44
N LEU A 129 -1.51 -0.82 8.42
CA LEU A 129 -0.29 -1.59 8.16
C LEU A 129 0.51 -0.93 7.05
N ARG A 130 1.75 -0.53 7.33
CA ARG A 130 2.68 0.06 6.35
C ARG A 130 3.78 -0.92 6.01
N ILE A 131 3.88 -1.27 4.74
CA ILE A 131 4.80 -2.27 4.22
C ILE A 131 5.80 -1.57 3.29
N PRO A 132 7.11 -1.53 3.64
CA PRO A 132 8.12 -1.07 2.69
C PRO A 132 8.24 -2.10 1.55
N TYR A 133 8.31 -1.62 0.31
CA TYR A 133 8.41 -2.49 -0.85
C TYR A 133 9.51 -2.03 -1.80
N TYR A 134 10.18 -2.97 -2.45
CA TYR A 134 11.45 -2.75 -3.15
C TYR A 134 11.30 -2.27 -4.60
N ARG A 135 10.11 -2.34 -5.19
CA ARG A 135 9.86 -1.93 -6.57
C ARG A 135 8.43 -1.38 -6.75
N PRO A 136 8.18 -0.56 -7.76
CA PRO A 136 6.80 -0.25 -8.16
C PRO A 136 6.00 -1.51 -8.45
N LEU A 137 4.71 -1.46 -8.11
CA LEU A 137 3.78 -2.54 -8.41
C LEU A 137 3.24 -2.39 -9.83
N ASP A 138 3.05 -3.53 -10.49
CA ASP A 138 2.43 -3.58 -11.80
C ASP A 138 0.92 -3.25 -11.70
N PRO A 139 0.29 -2.75 -12.77
CA PRO A 139 -1.15 -2.45 -12.76
C PRO A 139 -1.98 -3.65 -12.31
N LEU A 140 -2.89 -3.40 -11.36
CA LEU A 140 -3.78 -4.42 -10.81
C LEU A 140 -5.01 -4.58 -11.72
N HIS A 141 -5.37 -5.82 -11.97
CA HIS A 141 -6.59 -6.16 -12.72
C HIS A 141 -7.07 -7.57 -12.31
N PRO A 142 -8.35 -7.91 -12.52
CA PRO A 142 -8.80 -9.29 -12.43
C PRO A 142 -8.21 -10.12 -13.59
N GLY A 143 -7.94 -11.37 -13.34
CA GLY A 143 -7.29 -12.27 -14.28
C GLY A 143 -5.89 -12.66 -13.85
N PHE A 144 -5.09 -13.15 -14.77
CA PHE A 144 -3.75 -13.61 -14.47
C PHE A 144 -2.76 -12.46 -14.24
N LEU A 145 -2.07 -12.48 -13.10
CA LEU A 145 -1.02 -11.55 -12.72
C LEU A 145 0.28 -12.34 -12.47
N PRO A 146 1.41 -11.91 -13.05
CA PRO A 146 2.69 -12.64 -12.89
C PRO A 146 3.33 -12.43 -11.51
N GLY A 147 3.14 -11.26 -10.89
CA GLY A 147 3.76 -10.90 -9.63
C GLY A 147 2.97 -11.42 -8.41
N ARG A 148 3.66 -12.02 -7.43
CA ARG A 148 3.02 -12.52 -6.21
C ARG A 148 2.39 -11.42 -5.35
N ALA A 149 3.03 -10.24 -5.29
CA ALA A 149 2.49 -9.10 -4.56
C ALA A 149 1.21 -8.59 -5.21
N GLU A 150 1.21 -8.49 -6.53
CA GLU A 150 0.04 -8.09 -7.33
C GLU A 150 -1.09 -9.11 -7.19
N GLN A 151 -0.79 -10.42 -7.21
CA GLN A 151 -1.77 -11.48 -6.95
C GLN A 151 -2.39 -11.34 -5.56
N HIS A 152 -1.56 -11.10 -4.54
CA HIS A 152 -2.03 -10.90 -3.17
C HIS A 152 -2.94 -9.67 -3.06
N LEU A 153 -2.51 -8.55 -3.63
CA LEU A 153 -3.30 -7.31 -3.64
C LEU A 153 -4.61 -7.47 -4.40
N ALA A 154 -4.58 -8.12 -5.57
CA ALA A 154 -5.79 -8.43 -6.34
C ALA A 154 -6.77 -9.28 -5.51
N GLY A 155 -6.26 -10.24 -4.73
CA GLY A 155 -7.07 -11.04 -3.80
C GLY A 155 -7.70 -10.23 -2.65
N GLN A 156 -7.15 -9.07 -2.31
CA GLN A 156 -7.75 -8.16 -1.32
C GLN A 156 -8.81 -7.23 -1.94
N ILE A 157 -8.71 -6.95 -3.23
CA ILE A 157 -9.58 -6.00 -3.94
C ILE A 157 -10.77 -6.72 -4.60
N PHE A 158 -10.53 -7.87 -5.20
CA PHE A 158 -11.51 -8.60 -5.99
C PHE A 158 -11.94 -9.89 -5.30
N SER A 159 -13.17 -10.31 -5.54
CA SER A 159 -13.72 -11.59 -5.06
C SER A 159 -14.13 -12.49 -6.22
N GLY A 160 -14.10 -13.81 -5.99
CA GLY A 160 -14.62 -14.81 -6.91
C GLY A 160 -16.02 -15.29 -6.54
N LEU A 161 -16.62 -16.18 -7.32
CA LEU A 161 -17.84 -16.85 -6.93
C LEU A 161 -17.60 -17.71 -5.67
N THR A 162 -16.44 -18.33 -5.60
CA THR A 162 -15.97 -19.13 -4.47
C THR A 162 -14.60 -18.62 -4.04
N ARG A 163 -14.18 -18.94 -2.83
CA ARG A 163 -12.84 -18.73 -2.29
C ARG A 163 -12.30 -20.02 -1.73
N PHE A 164 -10.98 -20.14 -1.63
CA PHE A 164 -10.33 -21.29 -1.02
C PHE A 164 -10.21 -21.11 0.48
N ASP A 165 -10.68 -22.07 1.25
CA ASP A 165 -10.50 -22.10 2.70
C ASP A 165 -9.28 -22.97 3.05
N ASN A 166 -8.24 -22.32 3.57
CA ASN A 166 -6.99 -23.00 3.94
C ASN A 166 -7.15 -23.97 5.11
N ALA A 167 -8.12 -23.73 6.00
CA ALA A 167 -8.32 -24.61 7.15
C ALA A 167 -8.96 -25.94 6.74
N SER A 168 -9.98 -25.91 5.90
CA SER A 168 -10.66 -27.10 5.41
C SER A 168 -10.04 -27.70 4.14
N GLN A 169 -9.09 -26.97 3.50
CA GLN A 169 -8.47 -27.32 2.20
C GLN A 169 -9.52 -27.54 1.10
N ARG A 170 -10.59 -26.75 1.11
CA ARG A 170 -11.72 -26.88 0.17
C ARG A 170 -12.22 -25.50 -0.29
N PRO A 171 -12.86 -25.42 -1.47
CA PRO A 171 -13.57 -24.23 -1.86
C PRO A 171 -14.78 -24.03 -0.95
N CYS A 172 -15.00 -22.78 -0.56
CA CYS A 172 -16.19 -22.35 0.17
C CYS A 172 -16.81 -21.13 -0.53
N GLY A 173 -18.02 -20.76 -0.09
CA GLY A 173 -18.74 -19.64 -0.71
C GLY A 173 -18.05 -18.30 -0.51
N ASP A 174 -18.05 -17.48 -1.57
CA ASP A 174 -17.65 -16.07 -1.56
C ASP A 174 -18.81 -15.22 -2.08
N LEU A 175 -18.81 -14.74 -3.32
CA LEU A 175 -19.95 -14.04 -3.92
C LEU A 175 -21.17 -14.95 -4.01
N ALA A 176 -20.99 -16.24 -4.29
CA ALA A 176 -22.01 -17.25 -4.11
C ALA A 176 -21.97 -17.77 -2.66
N HIS A 177 -23.13 -17.85 -2.00
CA HIS A 177 -23.18 -18.44 -0.66
C HIS A 177 -23.26 -19.96 -0.70
N HIS A 178 -23.75 -20.53 -1.79
CA HIS A 178 -23.94 -21.96 -2.01
C HIS A 178 -23.93 -22.32 -3.50
N TRP A 179 -23.74 -23.59 -3.81
CA TRP A 179 -23.92 -24.12 -5.15
C TRP A 179 -24.40 -25.56 -5.13
N ASP A 180 -25.15 -25.94 -6.14
CA ASP A 180 -25.61 -27.29 -6.40
C ASP A 180 -24.95 -27.85 -7.65
N ILE A 181 -24.77 -29.17 -7.70
CA ILE A 181 -24.20 -29.89 -8.82
C ILE A 181 -25.21 -30.94 -9.25
N SER A 182 -25.56 -30.99 -10.55
CA SER A 182 -26.42 -32.04 -11.09
C SER A 182 -25.79 -33.42 -10.94
N ALA A 183 -26.62 -34.46 -10.91
CA ALA A 183 -26.18 -35.83 -10.71
C ALA A 183 -25.14 -36.30 -11.75
N ASP A 184 -25.21 -35.77 -12.97
CA ASP A 184 -24.28 -36.04 -14.06
C ASP A 184 -23.00 -35.17 -14.03
N GLY A 185 -22.90 -34.21 -13.07
CA GLY A 185 -21.78 -33.31 -12.93
C GLY A 185 -21.63 -32.27 -14.05
N MET A 186 -22.62 -32.11 -14.92
CA MET A 186 -22.56 -31.24 -16.10
C MET A 186 -23.25 -29.88 -15.90
N ARG A 187 -23.96 -29.70 -14.83
CA ARG A 187 -24.62 -28.45 -14.46
C ARG A 187 -24.25 -28.04 -13.04
N TRP A 188 -23.91 -26.76 -12.87
CA TRP A 188 -23.60 -26.14 -11.58
C TRP A 188 -24.43 -24.88 -11.43
N ASP A 189 -25.22 -24.79 -10.36
CA ASP A 189 -26.04 -23.65 -10.03
C ASP A 189 -25.43 -22.92 -8.84
N PHE A 190 -24.89 -21.70 -9.05
CA PHE A 190 -24.30 -20.87 -8.01
C PHE A 190 -25.31 -19.82 -7.54
N TYR A 191 -25.63 -19.84 -6.25
CA TYR A 191 -26.59 -18.92 -5.63
C TYR A 191 -25.88 -17.68 -5.07
N ILE A 192 -26.10 -16.55 -5.72
CA ILE A 192 -25.42 -15.29 -5.42
C ILE A 192 -26.05 -14.63 -4.19
N ARG A 193 -25.22 -14.07 -3.31
CA ARG A 193 -25.66 -13.30 -2.15
C ARG A 193 -26.46 -12.07 -2.60
N SER A 194 -27.50 -11.73 -1.86
CA SER A 194 -28.39 -10.60 -2.18
C SER A 194 -27.85 -9.22 -1.76
N THR A 195 -26.89 -9.20 -0.84
CA THR A 195 -26.38 -7.96 -0.18
C THR A 195 -24.99 -7.57 -0.62
N LEU A 196 -24.60 -7.91 -1.85
CA LEU A 196 -23.29 -7.58 -2.38
C LEU A 196 -23.21 -6.14 -2.84
N HIS A 197 -22.10 -5.49 -2.54
CA HIS A 197 -21.78 -4.15 -2.99
C HIS A 197 -20.40 -4.08 -3.65
N TRP A 198 -20.31 -3.33 -4.73
CA TRP A 198 -19.03 -2.93 -5.29
C TRP A 198 -18.38 -1.85 -4.41
N HIS A 199 -17.06 -1.66 -4.53
CA HIS A 199 -16.32 -0.65 -3.79
C HIS A 199 -16.82 0.79 -4.02
N ASN A 200 -17.51 1.05 -5.13
CA ASN A 200 -18.14 2.34 -5.43
C ASN A 200 -19.49 2.54 -4.71
N GLY A 201 -19.97 1.54 -3.97
CA GLY A 201 -21.23 1.56 -3.24
C GLY A 201 -22.43 1.01 -4.02
N ASP A 202 -22.29 0.74 -5.32
CA ASP A 202 -23.37 0.17 -6.13
C ASP A 202 -23.67 -1.28 -5.71
N THR A 203 -24.96 -1.66 -5.74
CA THR A 203 -25.37 -3.06 -5.53
C THR A 203 -24.91 -3.93 -6.69
N VAL A 204 -24.33 -5.09 -6.38
CA VAL A 204 -23.92 -6.07 -7.39
C VAL A 204 -25.15 -6.77 -7.96
N LYS A 205 -25.25 -6.76 -9.29
CA LYS A 205 -26.30 -7.51 -10.03
C LYS A 205 -25.68 -8.77 -10.63
N THR A 206 -26.42 -9.89 -10.56
CA THR A 206 -25.99 -11.18 -11.15
C THR A 206 -25.65 -11.06 -12.63
N ALA A 207 -26.37 -10.22 -13.38
CA ALA A 207 -26.06 -9.94 -14.79
C ALA A 207 -24.68 -9.28 -14.99
N GLN A 208 -24.21 -8.45 -14.03
CA GLN A 208 -22.87 -7.86 -14.08
C GLN A 208 -21.79 -8.93 -13.87
N LEU A 209 -22.00 -9.83 -12.90
CA LEU A 209 -21.11 -10.97 -12.66
C LEU A 209 -21.05 -11.89 -13.89
N HIS A 210 -22.19 -12.19 -14.50
CA HIS A 210 -22.28 -12.96 -15.74
C HIS A 210 -21.44 -12.34 -16.86
N THR A 211 -21.62 -11.04 -17.14
CA THR A 211 -20.85 -10.32 -18.16
C THR A 211 -19.34 -10.41 -17.88
N ARG A 212 -18.94 -10.22 -16.63
CA ARG A 212 -17.52 -10.30 -16.25
C ARG A 212 -16.94 -11.70 -16.38
N LEU A 213 -17.70 -12.74 -16.01
CA LEU A 213 -17.30 -14.13 -16.21
C LEU A 213 -17.09 -14.46 -17.68
N LEU A 214 -17.99 -14.04 -18.57
CA LEU A 214 -17.80 -14.25 -20.00
C LEU A 214 -16.52 -13.58 -20.50
N MET A 215 -16.28 -12.32 -20.10
CA MET A 215 -15.04 -11.62 -20.46
C MET A 215 -13.77 -12.33 -19.95
N LEU A 216 -13.82 -12.93 -18.76
CA LEU A 216 -12.68 -13.70 -18.22
C LEU A 216 -12.46 -14.99 -19.00
N LEU A 217 -13.52 -15.69 -19.37
CA LEU A 217 -13.42 -16.94 -20.13
C LEU A 217 -12.83 -16.75 -21.54
N ASP A 218 -13.03 -15.56 -22.11
CA ASP A 218 -12.46 -15.18 -23.42
C ASP A 218 -10.96 -14.84 -23.35
N LEU A 219 -10.38 -14.68 -22.15
CA LEU A 219 -8.94 -14.42 -22.00
C LEU A 219 -8.12 -15.66 -22.37
N PRO A 220 -7.16 -15.59 -23.31
CA PRO A 220 -6.37 -16.74 -23.73
C PRO A 220 -5.64 -17.44 -22.57
N ALA A 221 -5.22 -16.68 -21.56
CA ALA A 221 -4.56 -17.22 -20.37
C ALA A 221 -5.48 -18.08 -19.51
N LEU A 222 -6.80 -17.82 -19.50
CA LEU A 222 -7.79 -18.52 -18.68
C LEU A 222 -8.62 -19.54 -19.42
N ASN A 223 -8.71 -19.44 -20.75
CA ASN A 223 -9.51 -20.33 -21.58
C ASN A 223 -9.24 -21.81 -21.29
N LYS A 224 -7.96 -22.19 -21.12
CA LYS A 224 -7.59 -23.59 -20.82
C LYS A 224 -8.07 -24.06 -19.45
N LEU A 225 -8.18 -23.15 -18.47
CA LEU A 225 -8.65 -23.50 -17.13
C LEU A 225 -10.15 -23.81 -17.11
N PHE A 226 -10.90 -23.19 -18.01
CA PHE A 226 -12.37 -23.29 -18.08
C PHE A 226 -12.86 -24.02 -19.34
N ILE A 227 -12.02 -24.84 -19.96
CA ILE A 227 -12.34 -25.58 -21.18
C ILE A 227 -13.56 -26.51 -21.04
N SER A 228 -13.90 -26.91 -19.81
CA SER A 228 -15.10 -27.70 -19.54
C SER A 228 -16.39 -26.88 -19.65
N VAL A 229 -16.33 -25.56 -19.54
CA VAL A 229 -17.50 -24.67 -19.55
C VAL A 229 -17.99 -24.49 -20.97
N LYS A 230 -19.24 -24.88 -21.22
CA LYS A 230 -19.92 -24.70 -22.50
C LYS A 230 -20.58 -23.33 -22.59
N ARG A 231 -21.29 -22.93 -21.54
CA ARG A 231 -21.94 -21.63 -21.41
C ARG A 231 -22.30 -21.32 -19.98
N ILE A 232 -22.51 -20.04 -19.70
CA ILE A 232 -23.00 -19.55 -18.42
C ILE A 232 -24.33 -18.84 -18.69
N GLU A 233 -25.30 -19.01 -17.81
CA GLU A 233 -26.64 -18.44 -17.93
C GLU A 233 -27.07 -17.79 -16.62
N VAL A 234 -27.85 -16.72 -16.69
CA VAL A 234 -28.58 -16.18 -15.53
C VAL A 234 -29.96 -16.82 -15.54
N THR A 235 -30.10 -17.91 -14.81
CA THR A 235 -31.37 -18.68 -14.76
C THR A 235 -32.39 -18.07 -13.78
N HIS A 236 -31.91 -17.29 -12.79
CA HIS A 236 -32.71 -16.59 -11.81
C HIS A 236 -31.98 -15.30 -11.39
N PRO A 237 -32.65 -14.25 -10.88
CA PRO A 237 -31.98 -13.01 -10.43
C PRO A 237 -30.81 -13.18 -9.47
N GLN A 238 -30.74 -14.27 -8.77
CA GLN A 238 -29.66 -14.61 -7.84
C GLN A 238 -28.99 -15.95 -8.17
N CYS A 239 -29.09 -16.44 -9.41
CA CYS A 239 -28.50 -17.72 -9.79
C CYS A 239 -27.74 -17.62 -11.11
N LEU A 240 -26.47 -18.03 -11.07
CA LEU A 240 -25.63 -18.26 -12.22
C LEU A 240 -25.50 -19.76 -12.46
N THR A 241 -25.91 -20.21 -13.63
CA THR A 241 -25.83 -21.62 -14.04
C THR A 241 -24.70 -21.82 -15.04
N PHE A 242 -23.77 -22.70 -14.71
CA PHE A 242 -22.73 -23.15 -15.61
C PHE A 242 -23.18 -24.49 -16.23
N ILE A 243 -23.22 -24.52 -17.56
CA ILE A 243 -23.45 -25.74 -18.32
C ILE A 243 -22.09 -26.18 -18.90
N LEU A 244 -21.74 -27.44 -18.69
CA LEU A 244 -20.45 -27.98 -19.06
C LEU A 244 -20.55 -28.90 -20.27
N HIS A 245 -19.41 -29.05 -20.99
CA HIS A 245 -19.26 -30.04 -22.08
C HIS A 245 -19.01 -31.46 -21.57
N ARG A 246 -18.49 -31.58 -20.35
CA ARG A 246 -18.13 -32.81 -19.66
C ARG A 246 -18.19 -32.61 -18.15
N PRO A 247 -18.40 -33.66 -17.36
CA PRO A 247 -18.38 -33.57 -15.91
C PRO A 247 -17.08 -32.96 -15.40
N ASP A 248 -17.17 -32.01 -14.47
CA ASP A 248 -16.02 -31.30 -13.93
C ASP A 248 -16.25 -30.92 -12.46
N TYR A 249 -15.75 -31.75 -11.57
CA TYR A 249 -15.88 -31.58 -10.11
C TYR A 249 -14.87 -30.59 -9.50
N TRP A 250 -13.97 -30.01 -10.32
CA TRP A 250 -12.97 -29.03 -9.89
C TRP A 250 -13.36 -27.58 -10.21
N LEU A 251 -14.55 -27.35 -10.76
CA LEU A 251 -14.98 -26.04 -11.18
C LEU A 251 -14.94 -25.03 -10.03
N ALA A 252 -15.47 -25.37 -8.83
CA ALA A 252 -15.45 -24.50 -7.66
C ALA A 252 -14.01 -24.16 -7.20
N HIS A 253 -13.05 -25.08 -7.32
CA HIS A 253 -11.64 -24.81 -6.99
C HIS A 253 -11.03 -23.80 -7.96
N ARG A 254 -11.32 -23.90 -9.25
CA ARG A 254 -10.83 -22.95 -10.25
C ARG A 254 -11.45 -21.57 -10.08
N LEU A 255 -12.73 -21.52 -9.74
CA LEU A 255 -13.43 -20.27 -9.43
C LEU A 255 -12.98 -19.62 -8.10
N ALA A 256 -12.28 -20.37 -7.24
CA ALA A 256 -11.65 -19.85 -6.04
C ALA A 256 -10.25 -19.24 -6.29
N SER A 257 -9.70 -19.43 -7.49
CA SER A 257 -8.40 -18.86 -7.84
C SER A 257 -8.50 -17.35 -8.05
N TYR A 258 -7.46 -16.61 -7.63
CA TYR A 258 -7.37 -15.15 -7.81
C TYR A 258 -7.59 -14.70 -9.27
N CYS A 259 -7.19 -15.52 -10.24
CA CYS A 259 -7.38 -15.21 -11.66
C CYS A 259 -8.84 -15.27 -12.12
N SER A 260 -9.74 -15.83 -11.31
CA SER A 260 -11.18 -15.90 -11.55
C SER A 260 -11.98 -14.84 -10.80
N HIS A 261 -11.30 -13.93 -10.10
CA HIS A 261 -11.94 -12.85 -9.38
C HIS A 261 -12.55 -11.83 -10.34
N LEU A 262 -13.56 -11.12 -9.87
CA LEU A 262 -14.40 -10.25 -10.68
C LEU A 262 -14.28 -8.79 -10.25
N ALA A 263 -14.25 -7.89 -11.25
CA ALA A 263 -14.34 -6.46 -11.05
C ALA A 263 -15.64 -5.90 -11.59
N HIS A 264 -15.97 -4.68 -11.21
CA HIS A 264 -17.10 -3.94 -11.77
C HIS A 264 -16.96 -3.80 -13.32
N PRO A 265 -18.05 -3.99 -14.11
CA PRO A 265 -17.97 -3.97 -15.58
C PRO A 265 -17.34 -2.71 -16.18
N HIS A 266 -17.60 -1.55 -15.57
CA HIS A 266 -17.17 -0.23 -16.08
C HIS A 266 -16.07 0.42 -15.23
N GLN A 267 -15.68 -0.18 -14.11
CA GLN A 267 -14.66 0.33 -13.21
C GLN A 267 -13.69 -0.79 -12.83
N PRO A 268 -12.65 -1.03 -13.64
CA PRO A 268 -11.80 -2.22 -13.54
C PRO A 268 -11.06 -2.37 -12.22
N LEU A 269 -10.90 -1.28 -11.45
CA LEU A 269 -10.28 -1.30 -10.11
C LEU A 269 -11.31 -1.38 -8.95
N SER A 270 -12.61 -1.36 -9.26
CA SER A 270 -13.67 -1.54 -8.26
C SER A 270 -14.03 -3.02 -8.16
N GLY A 271 -13.70 -3.66 -7.06
CA GLY A 271 -14.05 -5.04 -6.72
C GLY A 271 -15.12 -5.11 -5.66
N THR A 272 -15.20 -6.27 -5.03
CA THR A 272 -16.11 -6.59 -3.91
C THR A 272 -15.32 -7.15 -2.71
N GLY A 273 -14.00 -7.14 -2.77
CA GLY A 273 -13.12 -7.69 -1.76
C GLY A 273 -13.10 -6.89 -0.45
N PRO A 274 -12.38 -7.37 0.57
CA PRO A 274 -12.33 -6.74 1.89
C PRO A 274 -11.69 -5.34 1.91
N PHE A 275 -10.91 -5.01 0.89
CA PHE A 275 -10.26 -3.70 0.75
C PHE A 275 -10.53 -3.09 -0.62
N ARG A 276 -10.74 -1.77 -0.64
CA ARG A 276 -10.84 -0.96 -1.85
C ARG A 276 -9.52 -0.25 -2.12
N LEU A 277 -9.12 -0.14 -3.37
CA LEU A 277 -7.96 0.62 -3.79
C LEU A 277 -8.30 2.11 -3.79
N THR A 278 -7.58 2.91 -2.98
CA THR A 278 -7.80 4.36 -2.86
C THR A 278 -6.68 5.18 -3.47
N LEU A 279 -5.48 4.62 -3.55
CA LEU A 279 -4.33 5.27 -4.20
C LEU A 279 -3.45 4.21 -4.88
N PHE A 280 -3.03 4.51 -6.10
CA PHE A 280 -2.07 3.69 -6.85
C PHE A 280 -1.11 4.59 -7.62
N THR A 281 0.08 4.76 -7.07
CA THR A 281 1.17 5.54 -7.69
C THR A 281 2.46 4.70 -7.70
N PRO A 282 3.49 5.11 -8.45
CA PRO A 282 4.78 4.44 -8.42
C PRO A 282 5.45 4.42 -7.04
N GLU A 283 5.10 5.36 -6.17
CA GLU A 283 5.69 5.55 -4.84
C GLU A 283 4.87 4.93 -3.71
N LEU A 284 3.54 4.85 -3.90
CA LEU A 284 2.62 4.43 -2.85
C LEU A 284 1.39 3.74 -3.42
N VAL A 285 1.06 2.58 -2.85
CA VAL A 285 -0.24 1.93 -3.05
C VAL A 285 -0.96 1.86 -1.73
N ARG A 286 -2.19 2.38 -1.67
CA ARG A 286 -3.04 2.39 -0.47
C ARG A 286 -4.36 1.71 -0.72
N LEU A 287 -4.70 0.82 0.20
CA LEU A 287 -5.99 0.17 0.28
C LEU A 287 -6.68 0.57 1.59
N GLU A 288 -7.99 0.71 1.55
CA GLU A 288 -8.83 0.96 2.73
C GLU A 288 -9.90 -0.12 2.87
N SER A 289 -10.29 -0.41 4.10
CA SER A 289 -11.32 -1.41 4.38
C SER A 289 -12.63 -1.08 3.66
N HIS A 290 -13.29 -2.11 3.16
CA HIS A 290 -14.61 -2.01 2.52
C HIS A 290 -15.70 -2.22 3.57
N ASP A 291 -16.41 -1.15 3.94
CA ASP A 291 -17.40 -1.18 5.02
C ASP A 291 -18.61 -2.07 4.70
N ASN A 292 -18.92 -2.31 3.42
CA ASN A 292 -19.99 -3.19 2.98
C ASN A 292 -19.49 -4.57 2.53
N TYR A 293 -18.33 -4.99 3.04
CA TYR A 293 -17.80 -6.32 2.70
C TYR A 293 -18.73 -7.42 3.23
N HIS A 294 -19.05 -8.38 2.38
CA HIS A 294 -20.09 -9.41 2.62
C HIS A 294 -19.66 -10.57 3.52
N LEU A 295 -18.38 -10.64 3.91
CA LEU A 295 -17.84 -11.62 4.84
C LEU A 295 -17.30 -10.93 6.10
N CYS A 296 -16.33 -11.56 6.78
CA CYS A 296 -15.73 -11.01 7.98
C CYS A 296 -14.92 -9.74 7.66
N HIS A 297 -15.25 -8.64 8.32
CA HIS A 297 -14.55 -7.37 8.14
C HIS A 297 -13.11 -7.47 8.61
N PRO A 298 -12.16 -6.87 7.88
CA PRO A 298 -10.76 -6.82 8.30
C PRO A 298 -10.60 -5.95 9.56
N LEU A 299 -9.66 -6.35 10.43
CA LEU A 299 -9.29 -5.55 11.60
C LEU A 299 -8.53 -4.27 11.22
N LEU A 300 -7.78 -4.32 10.11
CA LEU A 300 -7.07 -3.18 9.58
C LEU A 300 -8.04 -2.26 8.84
N LYS A 301 -7.90 -0.96 9.07
CA LYS A 301 -8.60 0.09 8.30
C LYS A 301 -7.89 0.46 7.02
N ALA A 302 -6.55 0.36 7.00
CA ALA A 302 -5.76 0.63 5.81
C ALA A 302 -4.52 -0.28 5.71
N ILE A 303 -4.09 -0.53 4.47
CA ILE A 303 -2.83 -1.16 4.12
C ILE A 303 -2.12 -0.25 3.13
N GLU A 304 -0.85 0.06 3.39
CA GLU A 304 -0.03 0.93 2.56
C GLU A 304 1.24 0.20 2.13
N TYR A 305 1.50 0.14 0.82
CA TYR A 305 2.78 -0.30 0.27
C TYR A 305 3.60 0.95 -0.09
N TRP A 306 4.65 1.17 0.66
CA TRP A 306 5.57 2.28 0.47
C TRP A 306 6.72 1.82 -0.42
N ILE A 307 6.77 2.33 -1.64
CA ILE A 307 7.78 1.93 -2.61
C ILE A 307 9.06 2.68 -2.30
N THR A 308 9.95 2.01 -1.62
CA THR A 308 11.21 2.56 -1.09
C THR A 308 12.38 1.64 -1.44
N PRO A 309 12.75 1.54 -2.73
CA PRO A 309 13.85 0.66 -3.17
C PRO A 309 15.16 0.86 -2.39
N GLN A 310 15.39 2.08 -1.93
CA GLN A 310 16.60 2.49 -1.21
C GLN A 310 16.72 1.84 0.19
N LEU A 311 15.62 1.32 0.75
CA LEU A 311 15.65 0.58 2.02
C LEU A 311 16.17 -0.84 1.86
N PHE A 312 16.19 -1.34 0.64
CA PHE A 312 16.59 -2.70 0.31
C PHE A 312 18.00 -2.66 -0.24
N ASP A 313 18.96 -3.11 0.58
CA ASP A 313 20.33 -3.26 0.15
C ASP A 313 20.39 -4.34 -0.95
N GLN A 314 21.13 -4.06 -2.02
CA GLN A 314 21.28 -5.00 -3.13
C GLN A 314 21.94 -6.31 -2.68
N ASP A 315 22.70 -6.27 -1.60
CA ASP A 315 23.42 -7.42 -1.05
C ASP A 315 22.58 -8.22 -0.04
N LEU A 316 21.46 -7.70 0.47
CA LEU A 316 20.61 -8.37 1.47
C LEU A 316 19.59 -9.36 0.89
N GLY A 317 19.63 -9.63 -0.40
CA GLY A 317 18.89 -10.73 -1.02
C GLY A 317 17.38 -10.67 -0.94
N THR A 318 16.80 -9.49 -0.73
CA THR A 318 15.34 -9.29 -0.74
C THR A 318 14.75 -9.29 -2.16
N SER A 319 15.59 -9.32 -3.18
CA SER A 319 15.16 -9.57 -4.55
C SER A 319 15.12 -11.10 -4.80
N CYS A 320 14.17 -11.57 -5.60
CA CYS A 320 14.10 -12.95 -6.07
C CYS A 320 15.36 -13.40 -6.87
N ARG A 321 16.35 -12.55 -7.02
CA ARG A 321 17.61 -12.81 -7.71
C ARG A 321 18.68 -13.46 -6.83
N HIS A 322 18.52 -13.39 -5.50
CA HIS A 322 19.44 -14.06 -4.59
C HIS A 322 18.86 -15.40 -4.14
N PRO A 323 19.61 -16.48 -4.19
CA PRO A 323 19.16 -17.76 -3.68
C PRO A 323 18.84 -17.59 -2.18
N VAL A 324 17.66 -18.03 -1.78
CA VAL A 324 17.32 -18.16 -0.37
C VAL A 324 18.27 -19.21 0.21
N GLN A 325 19.17 -18.78 1.09
CA GLN A 325 19.97 -19.74 1.84
C GLN A 325 19.05 -20.38 2.89
N ILE A 326 18.61 -21.58 2.62
CA ILE A 326 17.93 -22.39 3.61
C ILE A 326 19.03 -22.99 4.49
N ALA A 327 19.25 -22.41 5.67
CA ALA A 327 20.07 -23.03 6.67
C ALA A 327 19.26 -24.19 7.28
N ILE A 328 19.61 -25.42 6.94
CA ILE A 328 19.12 -26.61 7.64
C ILE A 328 20.04 -26.77 8.86
N GLY A 329 19.62 -26.24 9.98
CA GLY A 329 20.33 -26.36 11.26
C GLY A 329 19.56 -27.22 12.26
N ASN A 330 20.21 -27.60 13.35
CA ASN A 330 19.56 -28.24 14.49
C ASN A 330 18.48 -27.28 15.08
N PRO A 331 17.38 -27.81 15.66
CA PRO A 331 16.32 -26.99 16.25
C PRO A 331 16.80 -25.95 17.26
N GLU A 332 17.88 -26.23 17.98
CA GLU A 332 18.50 -25.31 18.95
C GLU A 332 19.22 -24.13 18.30
N GLU A 333 19.86 -24.34 17.14
CA GLU A 333 20.49 -23.27 16.35
C GLU A 333 19.43 -22.38 15.66
N LEU A 334 18.33 -22.98 15.18
CA LEU A 334 17.20 -22.23 14.64
C LEU A 334 16.51 -21.37 15.71
N ALA A 335 16.41 -21.86 16.95
CA ALA A 335 15.87 -21.11 18.08
C ALA A 335 16.75 -19.89 18.43
N SER A 336 18.08 -19.99 18.29
CA SER A 336 19.01 -18.87 18.53
C SER A 336 18.90 -17.81 17.43
N LEU A 337 18.67 -18.20 16.18
CA LEU A 337 18.46 -17.28 15.07
C LEU A 337 17.11 -16.53 15.19
N SER A 338 16.07 -17.16 15.73
CA SER A 338 14.77 -16.52 15.96
C SER A 338 14.81 -15.43 17.04
N GLN A 339 15.77 -15.47 17.96
CA GLN A 339 15.99 -14.42 18.97
C GLN A 339 16.71 -13.18 18.41
N VAL A 340 17.44 -13.31 17.31
CA VAL A 340 18.16 -12.19 16.68
C VAL A 340 17.31 -11.47 15.62
N SER A 341 16.29 -12.11 15.08
CA SER A 341 15.37 -11.54 14.09
C SER A 341 14.04 -11.14 14.72
N SER A 342 14.03 -10.07 15.53
CA SER A 342 12.80 -9.34 15.87
C SER A 342 12.28 -8.51 14.70
N GLY A 343 12.42 -8.99 13.47
CA GLY A 343 11.97 -8.38 12.23
C GLY A 343 11.24 -9.41 11.40
N ILE A 344 9.91 -9.32 11.42
CA ILE A 344 8.95 -9.90 10.46
C ILE A 344 9.29 -11.33 10.02
N SER A 345 8.96 -12.31 10.83
CA SER A 345 8.82 -13.67 10.34
C SER A 345 7.42 -13.80 9.70
N LEU A 346 7.36 -13.70 8.39
CA LEU A 346 6.25 -14.24 7.63
C LEU A 346 6.40 -15.76 7.65
N GLY A 347 5.78 -16.41 8.64
CA GLY A 347 5.69 -17.86 8.68
C GLY A 347 4.84 -18.34 7.51
N PHE A 348 5.47 -18.89 6.50
CA PHE A 348 4.80 -19.79 5.59
C PHE A 348 4.80 -21.18 6.24
N ALA A 349 3.66 -21.58 6.79
CA ALA A 349 3.42 -22.99 7.06
C ALA A 349 3.30 -23.69 5.71
N THR A 350 4.08 -24.74 5.53
CA THR A 350 4.04 -25.71 4.43
C THR A 350 2.71 -26.42 4.38
#